data_2b7233789a2a47d0f26c392bf2f871ad
#
_entry.id   2b7233789a2a47d0f26c392bf2f871ad
#
_cell.length_a   1.000
_cell.length_b   1.000
_cell.length_c   1.000
_cell.angle_alpha   90.00
_cell.angle_beta   90.00
_cell.angle_gamma   90.00
#
_symmetry.space_group_name_H-M   'P 1'
#
loop_
_entity.id
_entity.type
_entity.pdbx_description
1 polymer ?
#
loop_
_entity_poly.entity_id
_entity_poly.type
_entity_poly.pdbx_seq_one_letter_code
_entity_poly.pdbx_strand_id
1 'polypeptide(L)'
;YNGELVTNAVYYSCNGGASESCKNVWGSEVPYLQGKLDPYEASVAWRFSRYYWSFTATGDELREVLKSEANTDIGQVQNVYVSEYSDTGNVIAITYEGTRGSYTARREKCRTLLNGVYDHINVRSMRYTVTGGDASTYYVNDAQSTVTGTGGLYVIDGDGTVTPNNAGAKDTYVITSGGVQSLERKSANTSNTFTFSGSGWGHNVGMSQWGAFAMAEQGYTYRDILNFYYT
;
A
#
# COMPACT_ATOMS: atom_id res chain seq x y z
N TYR A 1 -29.01 4.77 -7.84
CA TYR A 1 -28.28 6.02 -7.74
C TYR A 1 -28.99 7.11 -8.55
N ASN A 2 -29.34 8.23 -7.92
CA ASN A 2 -30.09 9.33 -8.55
C ASN A 2 -31.38 8.88 -9.26
N GLY A 3 -32.07 7.86 -8.75
CA GLY A 3 -33.29 7.30 -9.35
C GLY A 3 -33.06 6.27 -10.46
N GLU A 4 -31.82 6.03 -10.84
CA GLU A 4 -31.43 5.03 -11.84
C GLU A 4 -30.94 3.74 -11.17
N LEU A 5 -31.17 2.60 -11.82
CA LEU A 5 -30.66 1.32 -11.34
C LEU A 5 -29.12 1.26 -11.44
N VAL A 6 -28.45 0.94 -10.34
CA VAL A 6 -27.01 0.68 -10.34
C VAL A 6 -26.71 -0.59 -11.13
N THR A 7 -26.03 -0.46 -12.26
CA THR A 7 -25.73 -1.58 -13.17
C THR A 7 -24.39 -2.25 -12.89
N ASN A 8 -23.51 -1.60 -12.10
CA ASN A 8 -22.18 -2.11 -11.73
C ASN A 8 -22.04 -2.15 -10.21
N ALA A 9 -22.83 -2.99 -9.55
CA ALA A 9 -22.81 -3.20 -8.10
C ALA A 9 -21.73 -4.23 -7.73
N VAL A 10 -20.48 -3.85 -7.83
CA VAL A 10 -19.35 -4.71 -7.50
C VAL A 10 -19.17 -4.85 -5.99
N TYR A 11 -18.70 -6.02 -5.55
CA TYR A 11 -18.47 -6.33 -4.15
C TYR A 11 -17.25 -7.23 -3.98
N TYR A 12 -16.74 -7.34 -2.77
CA TYR A 12 -15.57 -8.14 -2.42
C TYR A 12 -15.67 -8.64 -0.98
N SER A 13 -14.72 -9.47 -0.55
CA SER A 13 -14.82 -10.16 0.75
C SER A 13 -14.75 -9.19 1.94
N CYS A 14 -13.61 -8.52 2.14
CA CYS A 14 -13.45 -7.58 3.25
C CYS A 14 -12.46 -6.46 2.90
N ASN A 15 -12.69 -5.26 3.43
CA ASN A 15 -11.95 -4.05 3.05
C ASN A 15 -10.73 -3.75 3.91
N GLY A 16 -10.63 -4.34 5.10
CA GLY A 16 -9.53 -4.08 6.02
C GLY A 16 -9.59 -2.72 6.72
N GLY A 17 -10.72 -2.01 6.64
CA GLY A 17 -10.97 -0.72 7.28
C GLY A 17 -11.37 0.41 6.31
N ALA A 18 -11.27 0.20 4.98
CA ALA A 18 -11.75 1.16 3.99
C ALA A 18 -11.99 0.54 2.62
N SER A 19 -13.03 0.97 1.92
CA SER A 19 -13.17 0.77 0.48
C SER A 19 -12.27 1.74 -0.30
N GLU A 20 -12.21 1.55 -1.63
CA GLU A 20 -11.46 2.40 -2.54
C GLU A 20 -12.31 2.83 -3.73
N SER A 21 -11.97 3.95 -4.34
CA SER A 21 -12.68 4.43 -5.52
C SER A 21 -12.36 3.59 -6.76
N CYS A 22 -13.36 3.43 -7.62
CA CYS A 22 -13.18 2.80 -8.93
C CYS A 22 -12.09 3.48 -9.76
N LYS A 23 -11.97 4.80 -9.66
CA LYS A 23 -10.94 5.60 -10.33
C LYS A 23 -9.52 5.19 -9.91
N ASN A 24 -9.30 5.02 -8.60
CA ASN A 24 -7.98 4.66 -8.08
C ASN A 24 -7.59 3.22 -8.37
N VAL A 25 -8.56 2.30 -8.45
CA VAL A 25 -8.29 0.88 -8.69
C VAL A 25 -8.29 0.54 -10.17
N TRP A 26 -9.32 0.96 -10.92
CA TRP A 26 -9.51 0.56 -12.33
C TRP A 26 -9.36 1.71 -13.33
N GLY A 27 -9.22 2.96 -12.86
CA GLY A 27 -8.94 4.12 -13.70
C GLY A 27 -10.16 4.81 -14.28
N SER A 28 -11.36 4.28 -14.09
CA SER A 28 -12.61 4.88 -14.54
C SER A 28 -13.38 5.44 -13.35
N GLU A 29 -13.87 6.67 -13.47
CA GLU A 29 -14.69 7.27 -12.43
C GLU A 29 -16.13 6.76 -12.52
N VAL A 30 -16.63 6.20 -11.42
CA VAL A 30 -18.02 5.79 -11.26
C VAL A 30 -18.58 6.51 -10.04
N PRO A 31 -19.58 7.39 -10.20
CA PRO A 31 -19.99 8.32 -9.14
C PRO A 31 -20.40 7.66 -7.82
N TYR A 32 -20.94 6.46 -7.87
CA TYR A 32 -21.39 5.69 -6.70
C TYR A 32 -20.38 4.65 -6.20
N LEU A 33 -19.19 4.54 -6.83
CA LEU A 33 -18.09 3.66 -6.40
C LEU A 33 -16.92 4.49 -5.87
N GLN A 34 -17.15 5.16 -4.76
CA GLN A 34 -16.18 6.01 -4.09
C GLN A 34 -15.49 5.29 -2.93
N GLY A 35 -14.26 5.71 -2.61
CA GLY A 35 -13.56 5.22 -1.42
C GLY A 35 -14.16 5.78 -0.14
N LYS A 36 -14.33 4.92 0.87
CA LYS A 36 -14.90 5.29 2.18
C LYS A 36 -14.20 4.55 3.32
N LEU A 37 -14.00 5.23 4.43
CA LEU A 37 -13.65 4.57 5.68
C LEU A 37 -14.83 3.71 6.15
N ASP A 38 -14.54 2.50 6.57
CA ASP A 38 -15.53 1.54 7.08
C ASP A 38 -15.29 1.29 8.57
N PRO A 39 -16.07 1.93 9.45
CA PRO A 39 -15.93 1.76 10.89
C PRO A 39 -16.58 0.47 11.40
N TYR A 40 -17.36 -0.22 10.58
CA TYR A 40 -18.17 -1.37 11.00
C TYR A 40 -17.41 -2.68 10.96
N GLU A 41 -16.66 -2.93 9.89
CA GLU A 41 -16.03 -4.21 9.61
C GLU A 41 -15.08 -4.69 10.71
N ALA A 42 -14.39 -3.76 11.40
CA ALA A 42 -13.47 -4.08 12.48
C ALA A 42 -14.12 -4.88 13.62
N SER A 43 -15.42 -4.68 13.87
CA SER A 43 -16.17 -5.38 14.93
C SER A 43 -16.27 -6.89 14.71
N VAL A 44 -16.18 -7.34 13.47
CA VAL A 44 -16.29 -8.75 13.08
C VAL A 44 -14.99 -9.33 12.53
N ALA A 45 -13.92 -8.56 12.45
CA ALA A 45 -12.63 -8.96 11.89
C ALA A 45 -12.07 -10.25 12.51
N TRP A 46 -12.30 -10.47 13.79
CA TRP A 46 -11.87 -11.64 14.53
C TRP A 46 -12.54 -12.96 14.07
N ARG A 47 -13.66 -12.88 13.38
CA ARG A 47 -14.39 -14.04 12.83
C ARG A 47 -13.77 -14.51 11.50
N PHE A 48 -12.97 -13.69 10.86
CA PHE A 48 -12.34 -14.02 9.60
C PHE A 48 -10.84 -14.22 9.78
N SER A 49 -10.40 -15.46 9.87
CA SER A 49 -9.00 -15.85 10.15
C SER A 49 -7.98 -15.29 9.13
N ARG A 50 -8.45 -14.85 7.97
CA ARG A 50 -7.61 -14.29 6.91
C ARG A 50 -7.76 -12.77 6.76
N TYR A 51 -8.39 -12.12 7.73
CA TYR A 51 -8.57 -10.67 7.73
C TYR A 51 -7.23 -9.93 7.74
N TYR A 52 -6.37 -10.31 8.69
CA TYR A 52 -4.98 -9.84 8.70
C TYR A 52 -4.10 -10.85 7.97
N TRP A 53 -3.15 -10.35 7.21
CA TRP A 53 -2.24 -11.17 6.45
C TRP A 53 -0.85 -10.57 6.41
N SER A 54 0.16 -11.41 6.32
CA SER A 54 1.54 -11.01 6.13
C SER A 54 2.28 -12.10 5.37
N PHE A 55 3.26 -11.69 4.58
CA PHE A 55 4.23 -12.58 3.98
C PHE A 55 5.57 -11.86 3.82
N THR A 56 6.62 -12.63 3.58
CA THR A 56 7.95 -12.13 3.24
C THR A 56 8.31 -12.56 1.83
N ALA A 57 9.04 -11.69 1.12
CA ALA A 57 9.61 -11.99 -0.18
C ALA A 57 11.05 -11.50 -0.24
N THR A 58 11.92 -12.26 -0.86
CA THR A 58 13.30 -11.86 -1.12
C THR A 58 13.37 -10.92 -2.33
N GLY A 59 14.43 -10.12 -2.43
CA GLY A 59 14.65 -9.26 -3.59
C GLY A 59 14.78 -10.04 -4.90
N ASP A 60 15.29 -11.27 -4.84
CA ASP A 60 15.40 -12.14 -6.02
C ASP A 60 14.03 -12.66 -6.47
N GLU A 61 13.16 -13.07 -5.53
CA GLU A 61 11.77 -13.45 -5.84
C GLU A 61 10.99 -12.29 -6.45
N LEU A 62 11.12 -11.09 -5.87
CA LEU A 62 10.46 -9.89 -6.40
C LEU A 62 10.98 -9.54 -7.80
N ARG A 63 12.28 -9.71 -8.06
CA ARG A 63 12.85 -9.53 -9.39
C ARG A 63 12.23 -10.50 -10.41
N GLU A 64 12.11 -11.79 -10.06
CA GLU A 64 11.51 -12.78 -10.97
C GLU A 64 10.03 -12.47 -11.23
N VAL A 65 9.28 -12.01 -10.21
CA VAL A 65 7.90 -11.52 -10.40
C VAL A 65 7.84 -10.33 -11.37
N LEU A 66 8.72 -9.34 -11.21
CA LEU A 66 8.75 -8.17 -12.11
C LEU A 66 9.11 -8.57 -13.55
N LYS A 67 9.99 -9.51 -13.74
CA LYS A 67 10.32 -10.04 -15.07
C LYS A 67 9.16 -10.77 -15.71
N SER A 68 8.46 -11.61 -14.95
CA SER A 68 7.33 -12.41 -15.41
C SER A 68 6.09 -11.55 -15.69
N GLU A 69 5.66 -10.77 -14.70
CA GLU A 69 4.35 -10.11 -14.72
C GLU A 69 4.38 -8.67 -15.26
N ALA A 70 5.53 -8.01 -15.19
CA ALA A 70 5.70 -6.64 -15.69
C ALA A 70 6.61 -6.54 -16.91
N ASN A 71 7.20 -7.65 -17.36
CA ASN A 71 8.21 -7.70 -18.42
C ASN A 71 9.35 -6.68 -18.20
N THR A 72 9.77 -6.52 -16.94
CA THR A 72 10.73 -5.50 -16.51
C THR A 72 11.80 -6.13 -15.63
N ASP A 73 13.06 -6.00 -16.03
CA ASP A 73 14.21 -6.43 -15.23
C ASP A 73 14.98 -5.21 -14.68
N ILE A 74 14.68 -4.85 -13.45
CA ILE A 74 15.37 -3.77 -12.73
C ILE A 74 16.65 -4.21 -12.04
N GLY A 75 17.12 -5.44 -12.29
CA GLY A 75 18.21 -6.04 -11.56
C GLY A 75 17.78 -6.56 -10.19
N GLN A 76 18.73 -6.75 -9.30
CA GLN A 76 18.43 -7.19 -7.94
C GLN A 76 17.63 -6.11 -7.20
N VAL A 77 16.46 -6.47 -6.66
CA VAL A 77 15.61 -5.54 -5.91
C VAL A 77 16.29 -5.21 -4.58
N GLN A 78 16.52 -3.94 -4.32
CA GLN A 78 17.21 -3.44 -3.12
C GLN A 78 16.26 -2.71 -2.17
N ASN A 79 15.21 -2.09 -2.72
CA ASN A 79 14.24 -1.35 -1.93
C ASN A 79 12.83 -1.52 -2.49
N VAL A 80 11.84 -1.56 -1.60
CA VAL A 80 10.41 -1.58 -1.93
C VAL A 80 9.67 -0.69 -0.95
N TYR A 81 8.88 0.22 -1.45
CA TYR A 81 8.09 1.11 -0.59
C TYR A 81 6.79 1.53 -1.27
N VAL A 82 5.79 1.80 -0.46
CA VAL A 82 4.55 2.41 -0.96
C VAL A 82 4.84 3.87 -1.27
N SER A 83 4.75 4.24 -2.55
CA SER A 83 5.04 5.59 -3.02
C SER A 83 3.81 6.51 -3.00
N GLU A 84 2.60 5.94 -2.91
CA GLU A 84 1.38 6.74 -2.84
C GLU A 84 0.27 5.95 -2.14
N TYR A 85 -0.36 6.59 -1.14
CA TYR A 85 -1.60 6.14 -0.51
C TYR A 85 -2.75 7.04 -0.95
N SER A 86 -3.95 6.48 -1.03
CA SER A 86 -5.18 7.26 -1.20
C SER A 86 -5.60 7.94 0.12
N ASP A 87 -6.57 8.82 0.05
CA ASP A 87 -7.16 9.48 1.22
C ASP A 87 -7.78 8.49 2.22
N THR A 88 -8.16 7.30 1.75
CA THR A 88 -8.66 6.21 2.59
C THR A 88 -7.57 5.32 3.17
N GLY A 89 -6.30 5.57 2.83
CA GLY A 89 -5.13 4.82 3.28
C GLY A 89 -4.89 3.51 2.56
N ASN A 90 -5.49 3.31 1.38
CA ASN A 90 -5.19 2.20 0.50
C ASN A 90 -3.98 2.51 -0.40
N VAL A 91 -3.21 1.49 -0.77
CA VAL A 91 -2.05 1.63 -1.65
C VAL A 91 -2.52 1.84 -3.09
N ILE A 92 -2.12 2.95 -3.70
CA ILE A 92 -2.42 3.27 -5.11
C ILE A 92 -1.16 3.34 -5.99
N ALA A 93 0.02 3.41 -5.37
CA ALA A 93 1.29 3.18 -6.05
C ALA A 93 2.32 2.54 -5.11
N ILE A 94 3.08 1.58 -5.63
CA ILE A 94 4.21 0.93 -4.95
C ILE A 94 5.41 0.90 -5.89
N THR A 95 6.58 1.28 -5.36
CA THR A 95 7.81 1.37 -6.12
C THR A 95 8.82 0.32 -5.67
N TYR A 96 9.42 -0.33 -6.65
CA TYR A 96 10.50 -1.30 -6.52
C TYR A 96 11.76 -0.67 -7.11
N GLU A 97 12.84 -0.61 -6.35
CA GLU A 97 14.14 -0.10 -6.79
C GLU A 97 15.14 -1.25 -6.82
N GLY A 98 15.84 -1.37 -7.91
CA GLY A 98 16.85 -2.40 -8.12
C GLY A 98 18.18 -1.81 -8.62
N THR A 99 19.14 -2.70 -8.83
CA THR A 99 20.51 -2.32 -9.23
C THR A 99 20.60 -1.71 -10.63
N ARG A 100 19.58 -1.86 -11.48
CA ARG A 100 19.56 -1.40 -12.88
C ARG A 100 18.42 -0.43 -13.19
N GLY A 101 17.60 -0.08 -12.21
CA GLY A 101 16.48 0.85 -12.40
C GLY A 101 15.38 0.66 -11.37
N SER A 102 14.22 1.22 -11.65
CA SER A 102 13.05 1.12 -10.80
C SER A 102 11.79 0.80 -11.60
N TYR A 103 10.80 0.23 -10.92
CA TYR A 103 9.47 -0.02 -11.46
C TYR A 103 8.41 0.43 -10.46
N THR A 104 7.39 1.14 -10.92
CA THR A 104 6.25 1.54 -10.09
C THR A 104 4.97 0.88 -10.59
N ALA A 105 4.42 -0.01 -9.77
CA ALA A 105 3.08 -0.53 -9.98
C ALA A 105 2.03 0.49 -9.49
N ARG A 106 0.95 0.64 -10.23
CA ARG A 106 -0.15 1.56 -9.92
C ARG A 106 -1.49 0.85 -10.01
N ARG A 107 -2.50 1.41 -9.32
CA ARG A 107 -3.87 0.91 -9.34
C ARG A 107 -3.95 -0.55 -8.88
N GLU A 108 -4.81 -1.35 -9.50
CA GLU A 108 -4.98 -2.76 -9.14
C GLU A 108 -3.69 -3.58 -9.25
N LYS A 109 -2.72 -3.17 -10.05
CA LYS A 109 -1.40 -3.82 -10.09
C LYS A 109 -0.65 -3.75 -8.77
N CYS A 110 -0.96 -2.78 -7.89
CA CYS A 110 -0.42 -2.77 -6.53
C CYS A 110 -0.79 -4.03 -5.74
N ARG A 111 -1.90 -4.68 -6.08
CA ARG A 111 -2.35 -5.93 -5.47
C ARG A 111 -2.02 -7.15 -6.33
N THR A 112 -2.28 -7.09 -7.62
CA THR A 112 -2.27 -8.29 -8.48
C THR A 112 -0.89 -8.66 -9.00
N LEU A 113 0.04 -7.71 -9.08
CA LEU A 113 1.38 -7.93 -9.64
C LEU A 113 2.13 -9.07 -8.96
N LEU A 114 2.05 -9.18 -7.64
CA LEU A 114 2.80 -10.17 -6.87
C LEU A 114 2.11 -11.54 -6.76
N ASN A 115 0.87 -11.64 -7.26
CA ASN A 115 0.08 -12.86 -7.12
C ASN A 115 0.26 -13.76 -8.35
N GLY A 116 0.53 -15.03 -8.14
CA GLY A 116 0.53 -16.06 -9.21
C GLY A 116 1.88 -16.64 -9.59
N VAL A 117 3.00 -16.08 -9.12
CA VAL A 117 4.35 -16.65 -9.38
C VAL A 117 4.78 -17.56 -8.24
N TYR A 118 4.55 -17.14 -7.00
CA TYR A 118 4.89 -17.91 -5.80
C TYR A 118 3.68 -18.04 -4.87
N ASP A 119 3.38 -19.23 -4.39
CA ASP A 119 2.21 -19.49 -3.54
C ASP A 119 2.23 -18.73 -2.20
N HIS A 120 3.42 -18.47 -1.65
CA HIS A 120 3.58 -17.75 -0.37
C HIS A 120 3.53 -16.24 -0.54
N ILE A 121 3.71 -15.70 -1.75
CA ILE A 121 3.63 -14.27 -2.05
C ILE A 121 2.22 -13.95 -2.54
N ASN A 122 1.42 -13.34 -1.67
CA ASN A 122 0.02 -13.07 -1.98
C ASN A 122 -0.48 -11.78 -1.32
N VAL A 123 -0.57 -10.70 -2.09
CA VAL A 123 -1.19 -9.44 -1.69
C VAL A 123 -2.71 -9.56 -1.81
N ARG A 124 -3.40 -9.60 -0.68
CA ARG A 124 -4.84 -9.93 -0.65
C ARG A 124 -5.77 -8.75 -0.83
N SER A 125 -5.30 -7.54 -0.54
CA SER A 125 -6.10 -6.32 -0.60
C SER A 125 -5.25 -5.14 -1.04
N MET A 126 -5.86 -3.97 -1.20
CA MET A 126 -5.16 -2.71 -1.44
C MET A 126 -4.64 -2.05 -0.15
N ARG A 127 -4.93 -2.63 1.03
CA ARG A 127 -4.60 -2.04 2.33
C ARG A 127 -3.44 -2.76 2.98
N TYR A 128 -2.23 -2.24 2.78
CA TYR A 128 -1.02 -2.85 3.33
C TYR A 128 0.13 -1.87 3.48
N THR A 129 1.15 -2.30 4.21
CA THR A 129 2.46 -1.64 4.36
C THR A 129 3.56 -2.59 3.92
N VAL A 130 4.71 -2.03 3.59
CA VAL A 130 5.92 -2.79 3.27
C VAL A 130 7.04 -2.33 4.19
N THR A 131 7.78 -3.28 4.73
CA THR A 131 8.99 -3.06 5.55
C THR A 131 10.10 -4.00 5.11
N GLY A 132 11.36 -3.65 5.39
CA GLY A 132 12.51 -4.48 5.01
C GLY A 132 13.37 -3.84 3.92
N GLY A 133 14.25 -4.62 3.32
CA GLY A 133 15.27 -4.12 2.40
C GLY A 133 16.46 -3.48 3.14
N ASP A 134 17.18 -2.63 2.46
CA ASP A 134 18.25 -1.81 3.05
C ASP A 134 17.62 -0.71 3.93
N ALA A 135 16.96 -1.14 5.00
CA ALA A 135 16.37 -0.26 5.98
C ALA A 135 17.45 0.37 6.85
N SER A 136 18.15 1.35 6.30
CA SER A 136 18.98 2.23 7.14
C SER A 136 18.04 2.89 8.15
N THR A 137 18.30 2.67 9.43
CA THR A 137 17.59 3.35 10.51
C THR A 137 18.21 4.73 10.69
N TYR A 138 17.42 5.76 10.53
CA TYR A 138 17.84 7.14 10.77
C TYR A 138 17.33 7.60 12.13
N TYR A 139 18.19 8.25 12.88
CA TYR A 139 17.85 8.86 14.15
C TYR A 139 17.43 10.31 13.91
N VAL A 140 16.29 10.69 14.43
CA VAL A 140 15.75 12.05 14.34
C VAL A 140 15.73 12.64 15.75
N ASN A 141 16.16 13.89 15.89
CA ASN A 141 16.18 14.62 17.18
C ASN A 141 16.94 13.86 18.30
N ASP A 142 18.23 13.66 18.12
CA ASP A 142 19.12 13.03 19.12
C ASP A 142 18.63 11.65 19.61
N ALA A 143 18.24 10.81 18.69
CA ALA A 143 17.80 9.43 18.94
C ALA A 143 16.46 9.29 19.70
N GLN A 144 15.66 10.35 19.82
CA GLN A 144 14.35 10.24 20.43
C GLN A 144 13.28 9.59 19.52
N SER A 145 13.52 9.58 18.23
CA SER A 145 12.72 8.81 17.27
C SER A 145 13.61 8.22 16.17
N THR A 146 13.20 7.06 15.68
CA THR A 146 13.88 6.39 14.56
C THR A 146 12.95 6.31 13.37
N VAL A 147 13.50 6.56 12.18
CA VAL A 147 12.81 6.38 10.91
C VAL A 147 13.55 5.30 10.12
N THR A 148 12.83 4.31 9.66
CA THR A 148 13.37 3.22 8.87
C THR A 148 13.14 3.48 7.39
N GLY A 149 14.23 3.66 6.63
CA GLY A 149 14.18 4.05 5.22
C GLY A 149 13.89 5.54 5.03
N THR A 150 14.00 6.02 3.80
CA THR A 150 13.71 7.41 3.42
C THR A 150 12.35 7.56 2.75
N GLY A 151 11.65 6.47 2.45
CA GLY A 151 10.30 6.47 1.91
C GLY A 151 9.31 7.04 2.92
N GLY A 152 8.47 7.97 2.49
CA GLY A 152 7.49 8.64 3.35
C GLY A 152 8.04 9.79 4.20
N LEU A 153 9.32 10.15 4.06
CA LEU A 153 9.87 11.38 4.62
C LEU A 153 9.53 12.58 3.72
N TYR A 154 9.44 13.74 4.33
CA TYR A 154 9.30 15.00 3.62
C TYR A 154 10.58 15.80 3.74
N VAL A 155 10.92 16.52 2.69
CA VAL A 155 12.03 17.48 2.67
C VAL A 155 11.44 18.88 2.80
N ILE A 156 12.00 19.68 3.69
CA ILE A 156 11.70 21.10 3.80
C ILE A 156 12.89 21.83 3.18
N ASP A 157 12.64 22.61 2.14
CA ASP A 157 13.69 23.43 1.51
C ASP A 157 13.89 24.78 2.20
N GLY A 158 14.80 25.58 1.68
CA GLY A 158 15.21 26.84 2.31
C GLY A 158 14.13 27.94 2.31
N ASP A 159 13.05 27.81 1.53
CA ASP A 159 11.92 28.72 1.51
C ASP A 159 10.71 28.18 2.31
N GLY A 160 10.86 27.01 2.94
CA GLY A 160 9.84 26.38 3.76
C GLY A 160 8.86 25.49 2.98
N THR A 161 9.10 25.25 1.70
CA THR A 161 8.28 24.34 0.89
C THR A 161 8.50 22.89 1.36
N VAL A 162 7.41 22.18 1.65
CA VAL A 162 7.43 20.78 2.09
C VAL A 162 7.11 19.88 0.90
N THR A 163 8.07 19.05 0.50
CA THR A 163 7.89 18.07 -0.58
C THR A 163 8.12 16.65 -0.11
N PRO A 164 7.37 15.65 -0.63
CA PRO A 164 7.70 14.26 -0.35
C PRO A 164 9.13 13.95 -0.82
N ASN A 165 9.89 13.25 0.01
CA ASN A 165 11.22 12.77 -0.39
C ASN A 165 11.06 11.62 -1.41
N ASN A 166 11.02 11.96 -2.68
CA ASN A 166 10.99 11.03 -3.80
C ASN A 166 12.41 10.68 -4.31
N ALA A 167 13.45 11.30 -3.74
CA ALA A 167 14.83 10.97 -4.06
C ALA A 167 15.15 9.59 -3.49
N GLY A 168 15.66 8.69 -4.32
CA GLY A 168 16.30 7.47 -3.84
C GLY A 168 17.47 7.85 -2.91
N ALA A 169 17.83 6.96 -1.99
CA ALA A 169 18.84 7.23 -0.94
C ALA A 169 20.21 7.72 -1.46
N LYS A 170 20.47 7.69 -2.75
CA LYS A 170 21.70 8.20 -3.38
C LYS A 170 21.89 9.70 -3.26
N ASP A 171 20.79 10.45 -3.15
CA ASP A 171 20.79 11.92 -3.22
C ASP A 171 20.30 12.57 -1.91
N THR A 172 20.29 11.81 -0.81
CA THR A 172 19.89 12.32 0.50
C THR A 172 21.11 12.76 1.29
N TYR A 173 21.07 14.00 1.75
CA TYR A 173 22.13 14.60 2.56
C TYR A 173 21.57 15.02 3.91
N VAL A 174 22.39 14.95 4.96
CA VAL A 174 22.07 15.52 6.28
C VAL A 174 22.98 16.69 6.57
N ILE A 175 22.44 17.70 7.21
CA ILE A 175 23.20 18.82 7.74
C ILE A 175 23.56 18.48 9.19
N THR A 176 24.84 18.38 9.49
CA THR A 176 25.35 18.14 10.84
C THR A 176 26.19 19.33 11.29
N SER A 177 26.62 19.34 12.54
CA SER A 177 27.58 20.35 13.04
C SER A 177 28.92 20.31 12.29
N GLY A 178 29.22 19.20 11.61
CA GLY A 178 30.41 19.01 10.75
C GLY A 178 30.21 19.37 9.28
N GLY A 179 29.03 19.93 8.91
CA GLY A 179 28.67 20.27 7.54
C GLY A 179 27.69 19.30 6.88
N VAL A 180 27.54 19.45 5.56
CA VAL A 180 26.67 18.57 4.75
C VAL A 180 27.36 17.23 4.54
N GLN A 181 26.71 16.16 4.95
CA GLN A 181 27.18 14.78 4.76
C GLN A 181 26.19 14.00 3.93
N SER A 182 26.67 13.27 2.93
CA SER A 182 25.87 12.29 2.22
C SER A 182 25.45 11.19 3.19
N LEU A 183 24.17 10.82 3.19
CA LEU A 183 23.71 9.58 3.82
C LEU A 183 24.22 8.41 3.00
N GLU A 184 25.47 8.02 3.22
CA GLU A 184 26.00 6.81 2.62
C GLU A 184 25.20 5.61 3.13
N ARG A 185 24.70 4.80 2.20
CA ARG A 185 24.17 3.48 2.53
C ARG A 185 25.32 2.66 3.13
N LYS A 186 25.34 2.46 4.42
CA LYS A 186 26.05 1.31 4.97
C LYS A 186 25.30 0.06 4.52
N SER A 187 25.82 -0.57 3.48
CA SER A 187 25.46 -1.94 3.11
C SER A 187 25.78 -2.85 4.29
N ALA A 188 24.81 -3.11 5.11
CA ALA A 188 24.98 -3.93 6.31
C ALA A 188 23.74 -4.78 6.63
N ASN A 189 22.92 -5.13 5.66
CA ASN A 189 21.96 -6.21 5.87
C ASN A 189 21.97 -7.17 4.69
N THR A 190 22.52 -8.35 4.96
CA THR A 190 22.57 -9.51 4.06
C THR A 190 21.21 -10.19 3.86
N SER A 191 20.15 -9.71 4.45
CA SER A 191 18.80 -10.21 4.20
C SER A 191 18.03 -9.20 3.34
N ASN A 192 18.14 -9.36 2.04
CA ASN A 192 17.34 -8.68 1.03
C ASN A 192 15.90 -9.20 1.06
N THR A 193 15.23 -9.02 2.19
CA THR A 193 13.89 -9.55 2.47
C THR A 193 12.93 -8.42 2.80
N PHE A 194 11.77 -8.45 2.18
CA PHE A 194 10.70 -7.47 2.33
C PHE A 194 9.49 -8.13 2.96
N THR A 195 8.92 -7.50 3.98
CA THR A 195 7.71 -7.96 4.64
C THR A 195 6.54 -7.08 4.22
N PHE A 196 5.53 -7.71 3.66
CA PHE A 196 4.25 -7.12 3.33
C PHE A 196 3.24 -7.50 4.42
N SER A 197 2.57 -6.52 5.00
CA SER A 197 1.58 -6.74 6.05
C SER A 197 0.33 -5.91 5.78
N GLY A 198 -0.83 -6.52 5.82
CA GLY A 198 -2.06 -5.85 5.46
C GLY A 198 -3.31 -6.44 6.10
N SER A 199 -4.44 -5.84 5.76
CA SER A 199 -5.78 -6.25 6.19
C SER A 199 -6.76 -6.24 5.03
N GLY A 200 -7.76 -7.12 5.10
CA GLY A 200 -8.78 -7.24 4.07
C GLY A 200 -8.48 -8.27 2.97
N TRP A 201 -9.47 -8.50 2.11
CA TRP A 201 -9.39 -9.43 0.98
C TRP A 201 -10.26 -8.98 -0.16
N GLY A 202 -9.66 -8.58 -1.26
CA GLY A 202 -10.33 -8.18 -2.51
C GLY A 202 -9.79 -6.89 -3.09
N HIS A 203 -10.50 -6.40 -4.10
CA HIS A 203 -10.12 -5.18 -4.84
C HIS A 203 -10.53 -3.88 -4.14
N ASN A 204 -11.25 -3.93 -3.05
CA ASN A 204 -11.71 -2.82 -2.22
C ASN A 204 -12.70 -1.85 -2.90
N VAL A 205 -13.24 -2.11 -4.09
CA VAL A 205 -14.21 -1.24 -4.77
C VAL A 205 -15.63 -1.70 -4.52
N GLY A 206 -16.52 -0.80 -4.09
CA GLY A 206 -17.93 -1.08 -3.79
C GLY A 206 -18.16 -1.72 -2.43
N MET A 207 -19.00 -2.74 -2.30
CA MET A 207 -19.46 -3.27 -1.03
C MET A 207 -18.52 -4.35 -0.45
N SER A 208 -18.12 -4.18 0.81
CA SER A 208 -17.51 -5.24 1.60
C SER A 208 -18.58 -6.21 2.10
N GLN A 209 -18.41 -7.52 1.85
CA GLN A 209 -19.34 -8.54 2.37
C GLN A 209 -19.28 -8.61 3.91
N TRP A 210 -18.07 -8.57 4.49
CA TRP A 210 -17.91 -8.58 5.94
C TRP A 210 -18.32 -7.24 6.59
N GLY A 211 -18.14 -6.12 5.89
CA GLY A 211 -18.66 -4.83 6.36
C GLY A 211 -20.19 -4.79 6.33
N ALA A 212 -20.82 -5.29 5.26
CA ALA A 212 -22.27 -5.43 5.20
C ALA A 212 -22.82 -6.35 6.30
N PHE A 213 -22.13 -7.47 6.58
CA PHE A 213 -22.47 -8.36 7.67
C PHE A 213 -22.38 -7.65 9.04
N ALA A 214 -21.30 -6.88 9.28
CA ALA A 214 -21.11 -6.13 10.51
C ALA A 214 -22.20 -5.06 10.71
N MET A 215 -22.60 -4.36 9.65
CA MET A 215 -23.71 -3.41 9.70
C MET A 215 -25.02 -4.11 10.02
N ALA A 216 -25.32 -5.26 9.39
CA ALA A 216 -26.52 -6.02 9.66
C ALA A 216 -26.60 -6.50 11.11
N GLU A 217 -25.49 -6.97 11.72
CA GLU A 217 -25.42 -7.33 13.14
C GLU A 217 -25.68 -6.13 14.07
N GLN A 218 -25.36 -4.92 13.62
CA GLN A 218 -25.64 -3.67 14.35
C GLN A 218 -27.07 -3.14 14.10
N GLY A 219 -27.89 -3.85 13.33
CA GLY A 219 -29.29 -3.53 13.11
C GLY A 219 -29.57 -2.61 11.90
N TYR A 220 -28.57 -2.33 11.07
CA TYR A 220 -28.78 -1.59 9.82
C TYR A 220 -29.61 -2.39 8.83
N THR A 221 -30.50 -1.72 8.12
CA THR A 221 -31.30 -2.35 7.07
C THR A 221 -30.45 -2.56 5.81
N TYR A 222 -30.91 -3.45 4.92
CA TYR A 222 -30.23 -3.64 3.62
C TYR A 222 -30.14 -2.34 2.81
N ARG A 223 -31.10 -1.42 2.95
CA ARG A 223 -31.07 -0.11 2.29
C ARG A 223 -29.96 0.78 2.86
N ASP A 224 -29.80 0.79 4.16
CA ASP A 224 -28.70 1.54 4.82
C ASP A 224 -27.35 1.02 4.36
N ILE A 225 -27.19 -0.30 4.28
CA ILE A 225 -25.96 -0.95 3.82
C ILE A 225 -25.66 -0.58 2.36
N LEU A 226 -26.63 -0.74 1.46
CA LEU A 226 -26.44 -0.38 0.06
C LEU A 226 -26.17 1.11 -0.13
N ASN A 227 -26.89 1.97 0.59
CA ASN A 227 -26.62 3.41 0.56
C ASN A 227 -25.25 3.77 1.10
N PHE A 228 -24.74 3.05 2.11
CA PHE A 228 -23.39 3.28 2.62
C PHE A 228 -22.33 2.98 1.56
N TYR A 229 -22.43 1.87 0.82
CA TYR A 229 -21.38 1.46 -0.11
C TYR A 229 -21.52 2.03 -1.52
N TYR A 230 -22.71 2.43 -1.94
CA TYR A 230 -23.00 2.86 -3.32
C TYR A 230 -23.59 4.28 -3.41
N THR A 231 -22.97 5.21 -2.67
CA THR A 231 -23.37 6.64 -2.74
C THR A 231 -22.18 7.56 -2.95
#